data_232dfe67cfde05f536ad4c2b0e3b60ef
#
_entry.id   232dfe67cfde05f536ad4c2b0e3b60ef
#
_cell.length_a   1.000
_cell.length_b   1.000
_cell.length_c   1.000
_cell.angle_alpha   90.00
_cell.angle_beta   90.00
_cell.angle_gamma   90.00
#
_symmetry.space_group_name_H-M   'P 1'
#
loop_
_entity.id
_entity.type
_entity.pdbx_description
1 polymer ?
#
loop_
_entity_poly.entity_id
_entity_poly.type
_entity_poly.pdbx_seq_one_letter_code
_entity_poly.pdbx_strand_id
1 'polypeptide(L)'
;MKDRAMQTVLPLHEATFGEYTFSTEPSRIDTDWAIEALLATYWGKHRTADMIRTSFEHSLVCGLYKRNRQVGISRIITDYATFAYLCDVYVDPAERGNKVGTWMVDQTLDLPHMPKLRRWVLFTQDAQDLYRKFGFENPAYPERVMERHDT
;
A
#
# COMPACT_ATOMS: atom_id res chain seq x y z
N MET A 1 -27.33 6.52 -10.03
CA MET A 1 -26.20 6.26 -9.11
C MET A 1 -25.07 7.17 -9.54
N LYS A 2 -24.63 8.05 -8.67
CA LYS A 2 -23.40 8.80 -8.92
C LYS A 2 -22.24 7.79 -8.84
N ASP A 3 -21.43 7.74 -9.91
CA ASP A 3 -20.13 7.09 -9.85
C ASP A 3 -19.45 7.52 -8.56
N ARG A 4 -19.22 6.56 -7.65
CA ARG A 4 -18.33 6.81 -6.52
C ARG A 4 -16.92 6.88 -7.07
N ALA A 5 -16.53 8.08 -7.52
CA ALA A 5 -15.12 8.38 -7.65
C ALA A 5 -14.43 8.02 -6.35
N MET A 6 -13.19 7.48 -6.41
CA MET A 6 -12.37 7.24 -5.22
C MET A 6 -12.43 8.47 -4.31
N GLN A 7 -13.19 8.39 -3.22
CA GLN A 7 -13.25 9.47 -2.25
C GLN A 7 -12.06 9.35 -1.33
N THR A 8 -11.18 10.33 -1.40
CA THR A 8 -10.13 10.48 -0.41
C THR A 8 -10.76 10.99 0.89
N VAL A 9 -10.78 10.16 1.91
CA VAL A 9 -11.21 10.55 3.26
C VAL A 9 -10.18 11.48 3.90
N LEU A 10 -8.90 11.31 3.54
CA LEU A 10 -7.80 12.14 4.03
C LEU A 10 -7.44 13.23 3.02
N PRO A 11 -6.90 14.38 3.48
CA PRO A 11 -6.30 15.36 2.59
C PRO A 11 -5.19 14.74 1.75
N LEU A 12 -5.02 15.23 0.53
CA LEU A 12 -3.93 14.80 -0.34
C LEU A 12 -2.59 15.11 0.29
N HIS A 13 -1.64 14.19 0.14
CA HIS A 13 -0.30 14.33 0.67
C HIS A 13 0.73 14.01 -0.40
N GLU A 14 1.74 14.87 -0.51
CA GLU A 14 2.92 14.64 -1.33
C GLU A 14 4.18 14.89 -0.52
N ALA A 15 5.23 14.11 -0.81
CA ALA A 15 6.56 14.27 -0.23
C ALA A 15 7.61 13.89 -1.26
N THR A 16 8.82 14.37 -1.09
CA THR A 16 9.94 14.11 -2.01
C THR A 16 11.13 13.50 -1.30
N PHE A 17 11.85 12.64 -2.00
CA PHE A 17 13.10 12.02 -1.57
C PHE A 17 14.03 11.94 -2.80
N GLY A 18 14.95 12.88 -2.93
CA GLY A 18 15.78 13.00 -4.12
C GLY A 18 14.91 13.19 -5.37
N GLU A 19 15.04 12.29 -6.34
CA GLU A 19 14.29 12.32 -7.58
C GLU A 19 12.88 11.70 -7.48
N TYR A 20 12.50 11.20 -6.29
CA TYR A 20 11.26 10.48 -6.07
C TYR A 20 10.20 11.39 -5.44
N THR A 21 8.96 11.18 -5.86
CA THR A 21 7.78 11.79 -5.25
C THR A 21 6.84 10.71 -4.77
N PHE A 22 6.42 10.82 -3.52
CA PHE A 22 5.32 10.02 -2.95
C PHE A 22 4.05 10.86 -3.05
N SER A 23 2.93 10.26 -3.46
CA SER A 23 1.65 10.96 -3.54
C SER A 23 0.48 10.06 -3.23
N THR A 24 -0.50 10.62 -2.52
CA THR A 24 -1.81 9.98 -2.28
C THR A 24 -2.87 10.41 -3.31
N GLU A 25 -2.51 11.19 -4.33
CA GLU A 25 -3.45 11.64 -5.37
C GLU A 25 -3.93 10.46 -6.22
N PRO A 26 -5.23 10.07 -6.15
CA PRO A 26 -5.73 8.91 -6.88
C PRO A 26 -5.59 9.02 -8.40
N SER A 27 -5.74 10.22 -8.95
CA SER A 27 -5.66 10.44 -10.40
C SER A 27 -4.26 10.24 -10.98
N ARG A 28 -3.23 10.20 -10.12
CA ARG A 28 -1.83 9.94 -10.54
C ARG A 28 -1.50 8.46 -10.64
N ILE A 29 -2.33 7.58 -10.10
CA ILE A 29 -2.08 6.14 -10.13
C ILE A 29 -2.15 5.64 -11.57
N ASP A 30 -1.05 5.11 -12.05
CA ASP A 30 -0.99 4.35 -13.31
C ASP A 30 -1.50 2.94 -13.03
N THR A 31 -2.81 2.76 -13.19
CA THR A 31 -3.48 1.51 -12.85
C THR A 31 -2.97 0.35 -13.71
N ASP A 32 -2.71 0.57 -14.99
CA ASP A 32 -2.21 -0.48 -15.88
C ASP A 32 -0.81 -0.94 -15.48
N TRP A 33 0.08 0.00 -15.14
CA TRP A 33 1.40 -0.34 -14.59
C TRP A 33 1.27 -1.13 -13.29
N ALA A 34 0.41 -0.70 -12.38
CA ALA A 34 0.23 -1.34 -11.09
C ALA A 34 -0.32 -2.76 -11.24
N ILE A 35 -1.28 -2.99 -12.13
CA ILE A 35 -1.84 -4.31 -12.42
C ILE A 35 -0.75 -5.24 -12.93
N GLU A 36 0.02 -4.82 -13.93
CA GLU A 36 1.11 -5.62 -14.47
C GLU A 36 2.15 -5.97 -13.40
N ALA A 37 2.56 -4.99 -12.61
CA ALA A 37 3.52 -5.19 -11.52
C ALA A 37 3.01 -6.17 -10.46
N LEU A 38 1.76 -5.99 -10.01
CA LEU A 38 1.19 -6.80 -8.94
C LEU A 38 0.86 -8.23 -9.37
N LEU A 39 0.43 -8.43 -10.62
CA LEU A 39 0.21 -9.78 -11.15
C LEU A 39 1.51 -10.60 -11.27
N ALA A 40 2.65 -9.94 -11.38
CA ALA A 40 3.96 -10.59 -11.42
C ALA A 40 4.50 -10.98 -10.04
N THR A 41 3.90 -10.50 -8.94
CA THR A 41 4.34 -10.83 -7.59
C THR A 41 3.82 -12.21 -7.15
N TYR A 42 4.51 -12.85 -6.19
CA TYR A 42 4.06 -14.13 -5.65
C TYR A 42 2.73 -14.02 -4.89
N TRP A 43 2.44 -12.85 -4.30
CA TRP A 43 1.20 -12.62 -3.55
C TRP A 43 0.03 -12.17 -4.42
N GLY A 44 0.30 -11.73 -5.65
CA GLY A 44 -0.71 -11.17 -6.54
C GLY A 44 -1.16 -12.08 -7.67
N LYS A 45 -0.40 -13.12 -7.97
CA LYS A 45 -0.59 -13.95 -9.17
C LYS A 45 -1.92 -14.70 -9.26
N HIS A 46 -2.67 -14.83 -8.16
CA HIS A 46 -3.98 -15.48 -8.13
C HIS A 46 -5.14 -14.50 -8.34
N ARG A 47 -4.84 -13.21 -8.53
CA ARG A 47 -5.83 -12.16 -8.79
C ARG A 47 -6.00 -11.93 -10.28
N THR A 48 -7.13 -11.32 -10.66
CA THR A 48 -7.37 -10.80 -12.00
C THR A 48 -7.15 -9.29 -12.04
N ALA A 49 -7.02 -8.73 -13.25
CA ALA A 49 -6.93 -7.28 -13.42
C ALA A 49 -8.16 -6.57 -12.83
N ASP A 50 -9.36 -7.11 -13.02
CA ASP A 50 -10.59 -6.52 -12.49
C ASP A 50 -10.65 -6.57 -10.97
N MET A 51 -10.16 -7.63 -10.35
CA MET A 51 -10.03 -7.70 -8.88
C MET A 51 -9.12 -6.61 -8.35
N ILE A 52 -8.00 -6.35 -9.03
CA ILE A 52 -7.07 -5.29 -8.63
C ILE A 52 -7.73 -3.92 -8.79
N ARG A 53 -8.39 -3.65 -9.91
CA ARG A 53 -9.11 -2.38 -10.13
C ARG A 53 -10.14 -2.12 -9.04
N THR A 54 -10.97 -3.11 -8.76
CA THR A 54 -12.00 -3.01 -7.70
C THR A 54 -11.36 -2.76 -6.34
N SER A 55 -10.26 -3.45 -6.03
CA SER A 55 -9.56 -3.25 -4.76
C SER A 55 -9.02 -1.82 -4.61
N PHE A 56 -8.56 -1.21 -5.70
CA PHE A 56 -8.07 0.17 -5.68
C PHE A 56 -9.19 1.18 -5.44
N GLU A 57 -10.37 0.95 -5.98
CA GLU A 57 -11.55 1.80 -5.78
C GLU A 57 -11.99 1.85 -4.30
N HIS A 58 -11.70 0.81 -3.53
CA HIS A 58 -12.11 0.65 -2.14
C HIS A 58 -10.95 0.72 -1.14
N SER A 59 -9.81 1.24 -1.56
CA SER A 59 -8.62 1.33 -0.72
C SER A 59 -7.98 2.71 -0.80
N LEU A 60 -7.14 3.01 0.15
CA LEU A 60 -6.21 4.12 0.06
C LEU A 60 -4.96 3.66 -0.67
N VAL A 61 -4.74 4.15 -1.88
CA VAL A 61 -3.62 3.78 -2.74
C VAL A 61 -2.63 4.92 -2.80
N CYS A 62 -1.36 4.62 -2.51
CA CYS A 62 -0.25 5.58 -2.57
C CYS A 62 0.67 5.20 -3.73
N GLY A 63 1.12 6.19 -4.46
CA GLY A 63 2.07 6.00 -5.56
C GLY A 63 3.44 6.57 -5.25
N LEU A 64 4.47 5.93 -5.78
CA LEU A 64 5.83 6.42 -5.82
C LEU A 64 6.21 6.69 -7.27
N TYR A 65 6.75 7.87 -7.54
CA TYR A 65 7.06 8.34 -8.88
C TYR A 65 8.51 8.78 -8.97
N LYS A 66 9.17 8.45 -10.07
CA LYS A 66 10.44 9.03 -10.46
C LYS A 66 10.19 9.90 -11.69
N ARG A 67 10.34 11.23 -11.52
CA ARG A 67 9.85 12.20 -12.50
C ARG A 67 8.34 12.00 -12.69
N ASN A 68 7.85 11.71 -13.86
CA ASN A 68 6.41 11.49 -14.08
C ASN A 68 6.03 10.02 -14.29
N ARG A 69 6.95 9.09 -13.96
CA ARG A 69 6.74 7.65 -14.13
C ARG A 69 6.52 6.98 -12.78
N GLN A 70 5.44 6.23 -12.64
CA GLN A 70 5.20 5.44 -11.44
C GLN A 70 6.23 4.30 -11.34
N VAL A 71 6.84 4.18 -10.18
CA VAL A 71 7.86 3.16 -9.88
C VAL A 71 7.58 2.39 -8.60
N GLY A 72 6.55 2.77 -7.86
CA GLY A 72 6.17 2.07 -6.64
C GLY A 72 4.71 2.29 -6.28
N ILE A 73 4.23 1.45 -5.38
CA ILE A 73 2.86 1.47 -4.89
C ILE A 73 2.81 0.92 -3.47
N SER A 74 1.89 1.42 -2.69
CA SER A 74 1.43 0.84 -1.43
C SER A 74 -0.07 1.01 -1.31
N ARG A 75 -0.73 0.10 -0.62
CA ARG A 75 -2.19 0.14 -0.47
C ARG A 75 -2.57 -0.15 0.97
N ILE A 76 -3.54 0.61 1.47
CA ILE A 76 -4.08 0.45 2.81
C ILE A 76 -5.57 0.19 2.71
N ILE A 77 -6.04 -0.90 3.30
CA ILE A 77 -7.46 -1.16 3.54
C ILE A 77 -7.75 -0.70 4.96
N THR A 78 -8.62 0.29 5.13
CA THR A 78 -8.87 0.89 6.45
C THR A 78 -10.27 1.48 6.54
N ASP A 79 -10.80 1.50 7.74
CA ASP A 79 -12.01 2.23 8.10
C ASP A 79 -11.70 3.66 8.60
N TYR A 80 -10.43 4.06 8.62
CA TYR A 80 -9.94 5.35 9.13
C TYR A 80 -10.26 5.61 10.61
N ALA A 81 -10.57 4.59 11.37
CA ALA A 81 -10.96 4.73 12.78
C ALA A 81 -10.37 3.66 13.70
N THR A 82 -10.36 2.39 13.28
CA THR A 82 -10.03 1.28 14.18
C THR A 82 -8.95 0.35 13.67
N PHE A 83 -8.83 0.18 12.34
CA PHE A 83 -8.06 -0.90 11.75
C PHE A 83 -7.47 -0.51 10.42
N ALA A 84 -6.28 -1.01 10.10
CA ALA A 84 -5.69 -0.94 8.78
C ALA A 84 -4.95 -2.22 8.42
N TYR A 85 -5.05 -2.58 7.15
CA TYR A 85 -4.28 -3.64 6.53
C TYR A 85 -3.39 -3.04 5.44
N LEU A 86 -2.08 -3.10 5.67
CA LEU A 86 -1.07 -2.68 4.69
C LEU A 86 -0.81 -3.82 3.71
N CYS A 87 -0.96 -3.55 2.42
CA CYS A 87 -0.77 -4.55 1.37
C CYS A 87 -0.26 -3.92 0.07
N ASP A 88 0.08 -4.76 -0.89
CA ASP A 88 0.57 -4.34 -2.21
C ASP A 88 1.72 -3.33 -2.14
N VAL A 89 2.65 -3.55 -1.24
CA VAL A 89 3.88 -2.75 -1.14
C VAL A 89 4.87 -3.27 -2.18
N TYR A 90 5.12 -2.47 -3.21
CA TYR A 90 5.96 -2.86 -4.33
C TYR A 90 6.77 -1.66 -4.85
N VAL A 91 8.04 -1.89 -5.12
CA VAL A 91 8.91 -0.95 -5.83
C VAL A 91 9.51 -1.66 -7.02
N ASP A 92 9.50 -0.99 -8.18
CA ASP A 92 10.15 -1.49 -9.39
C ASP A 92 11.55 -2.00 -9.05
N PRO A 93 11.92 -3.23 -9.45
CA PRO A 93 13.26 -3.79 -9.17
C PRO A 93 14.41 -2.88 -9.60
N ALA A 94 14.24 -2.12 -10.68
CA ALA A 94 15.26 -1.18 -11.18
C ALA A 94 15.51 0.00 -10.21
N GLU A 95 14.57 0.28 -9.30
CA GLU A 95 14.65 1.40 -8.36
C GLU A 95 14.96 0.94 -6.93
N ARG A 96 15.23 -0.33 -6.70
CA ARG A 96 15.57 -0.88 -5.39
C ARG A 96 17.02 -0.63 -5.03
N GLY A 97 17.33 -0.73 -3.72
CA GLY A 97 18.71 -0.65 -3.22
C GLY A 97 19.19 0.75 -2.83
N ASN A 98 18.34 1.77 -2.95
CA ASN A 98 18.65 3.17 -2.60
C ASN A 98 17.80 3.71 -1.44
N LYS A 99 17.21 2.82 -0.64
CA LYS A 99 16.35 3.15 0.52
C LYS A 99 15.02 3.78 0.17
N VAL A 100 14.67 3.94 -1.10
CA VAL A 100 13.40 4.57 -1.47
C VAL A 100 12.19 3.72 -1.07
N GLY A 101 12.31 2.40 -1.11
CA GLY A 101 11.24 1.50 -0.66
C GLY A 101 10.95 1.66 0.83
N THR A 102 11.99 1.74 1.65
CA THR A 102 11.86 2.01 3.10
C THR A 102 11.22 3.37 3.33
N TRP A 103 11.65 4.39 2.61
CA TRP A 103 11.07 5.72 2.69
C TRP A 103 9.58 5.73 2.27
N MET A 104 9.23 5.00 1.20
CA MET A 104 7.83 4.87 0.78
C MET A 104 6.95 4.25 1.86
N VAL A 105 7.43 3.20 2.52
CA VAL A 105 6.72 2.58 3.66
C VAL A 105 6.56 3.57 4.81
N ASP A 106 7.62 4.30 5.14
CA ASP A 106 7.58 5.34 6.17
C ASP A 106 6.50 6.39 5.89
N GLN A 107 6.46 6.92 4.66
CA GLN A 107 5.44 7.87 4.23
C GLN A 107 4.03 7.27 4.29
N THR A 108 3.88 6.02 3.90
CA THR A 108 2.59 5.32 3.91
C THR A 108 2.05 5.16 5.33
N LEU A 109 2.91 4.81 6.28
CA LEU A 109 2.52 4.56 7.67
C LEU A 109 2.33 5.86 8.48
N ASP A 110 2.93 6.96 8.05
CA ASP A 110 2.90 8.25 8.74
C ASP A 110 2.13 9.32 7.94
N LEU A 111 1.05 8.92 7.29
CA LEU A 111 0.22 9.85 6.53
C LEU A 111 -0.34 10.94 7.44
N PRO A 112 -0.22 12.23 7.08
CA PRO A 112 -0.84 13.33 7.81
C PRO A 112 -2.35 13.13 7.94
N HIS A 113 -2.89 13.47 9.09
CA HIS A 113 -4.32 13.36 9.42
C HIS A 113 -4.85 11.93 9.51
N MET A 114 -4.02 10.90 9.34
CA MET A 114 -4.43 9.53 9.65
C MET A 114 -4.62 9.41 11.17
N PRO A 115 -5.80 8.98 11.64
CA PRO A 115 -5.99 8.76 13.08
C PRO A 115 -5.05 7.68 13.61
N LYS A 116 -4.77 7.71 14.91
CA LYS A 116 -4.10 6.60 15.56
C LYS A 116 -5.06 5.41 15.60
N LEU A 117 -4.73 4.37 14.86
CA LEU A 117 -5.52 3.15 14.80
C LEU A 117 -5.06 2.18 15.89
N ARG A 118 -6.01 1.45 16.44
CA ARG A 118 -5.70 0.43 17.44
C ARG A 118 -4.82 -0.67 16.88
N ARG A 119 -4.99 -1.01 15.59
CA ARG A 119 -4.30 -2.14 14.99
C ARG A 119 -3.98 -1.90 13.53
N TRP A 120 -2.74 -2.18 13.19
CA TRP A 120 -2.28 -2.36 11.82
C TRP A 120 -1.90 -3.82 11.64
N VAL A 121 -2.23 -4.42 10.50
CA VAL A 121 -1.88 -5.79 10.14
C VAL A 121 -1.23 -5.79 8.76
N LEU A 122 -0.29 -6.68 8.56
CA LEU A 122 0.25 -7.02 7.24
C LEU A 122 0.59 -8.51 7.19
N PHE A 123 0.70 -9.02 5.99
CA PHE A 123 1.20 -10.37 5.73
C PHE A 123 2.44 -10.26 4.85
N THR A 124 3.52 -10.92 5.25
CA THR A 124 4.76 -10.95 4.47
C THR A 124 5.43 -12.29 4.62
N GLN A 125 6.01 -12.78 3.53
CA GLN A 125 6.77 -14.02 3.52
C GLN A 125 8.23 -13.78 3.94
N ASP A 126 8.80 -12.63 3.57
CA ASP A 126 10.25 -12.43 3.59
C ASP A 126 10.71 -11.01 4.01
N ALA A 127 9.80 -10.12 4.39
CA ALA A 127 10.13 -8.72 4.70
C ALA A 127 9.93 -8.35 6.17
N GLN A 128 9.91 -9.32 7.08
CA GLN A 128 9.65 -9.07 8.50
C GLN A 128 10.65 -8.06 9.10
N ASP A 129 11.92 -8.14 8.74
CA ASP A 129 12.96 -7.25 9.26
C ASP A 129 12.73 -5.80 8.85
N LEU A 130 12.23 -5.56 7.64
CA LEU A 130 11.83 -4.23 7.18
C LEU A 130 10.72 -3.66 8.07
N TYR A 131 9.66 -4.42 8.26
CA TYR A 131 8.48 -3.94 8.97
C TYR A 131 8.68 -3.82 10.48
N ARG A 132 9.61 -4.60 11.07
CA ARG A 132 10.00 -4.41 12.48
C ARG A 132 10.57 -3.02 12.74
N LYS A 133 11.23 -2.42 11.77
CA LYS A 133 11.73 -1.04 11.88
C LYS A 133 10.61 -0.01 12.09
N PHE A 134 9.38 -0.36 11.70
CA PHE A 134 8.19 0.49 11.80
C PHE A 134 7.26 0.05 12.94
N GLY A 135 7.71 -0.80 13.85
CA GLY A 135 6.95 -1.22 15.01
C GLY A 135 6.04 -2.42 14.80
N PHE A 136 6.10 -3.08 13.64
CA PHE A 136 5.38 -4.34 13.44
C PHE A 136 6.11 -5.48 14.15
N GLU A 137 5.35 -6.30 14.83
CA GLU A 137 5.82 -7.46 15.58
C GLU A 137 4.92 -8.65 15.30
N ASN A 138 5.36 -9.84 15.69
CA ASN A 138 4.48 -10.99 15.67
C ASN A 138 3.28 -10.70 16.58
N PRO A 139 2.05 -11.17 16.24
CA PRO A 139 0.89 -10.93 17.08
C PRO A 139 1.15 -11.37 18.52
N ALA A 140 0.77 -10.53 19.49
CA ALA A 140 0.93 -10.86 20.92
C ALA A 140 0.16 -12.14 21.30
N TYR A 141 -0.94 -12.39 20.60
CA TYR A 141 -1.82 -13.54 20.82
C TYR A 141 -2.14 -14.18 19.46
N PRO A 142 -1.18 -14.93 18.87
CA PRO A 142 -1.37 -15.50 17.53
C PRO A 142 -2.56 -16.46 17.45
N GLU A 143 -2.91 -17.10 18.56
CA GLU A 143 -4.06 -17.99 18.66
C GLU A 143 -5.42 -17.29 18.48
N ARG A 144 -5.44 -15.95 18.50
CA ARG A 144 -6.65 -15.14 18.28
C ARG A 144 -6.83 -14.74 16.81
N VAL A 145 -5.86 -15.07 15.97
CA VAL A 145 -5.92 -14.77 14.54
C VAL A 145 -6.46 -16.00 13.83
N MET A 146 -7.53 -15.83 13.08
CA MET A 146 -8.14 -16.90 12.29
C MET A 146 -8.31 -16.42 10.85
N GLU A 147 -8.10 -17.32 9.91
CA GLU A 147 -8.27 -17.07 8.47
C GLU A 147 -9.32 -17.99 7.89
N ARG A 148 -10.00 -17.49 6.88
CA ARG A 148 -10.88 -18.30 6.04
C ARG A 148 -10.56 -18.01 4.58
N HIS A 149 -10.29 -19.03 3.81
CA HIS A 149 -10.07 -18.96 2.37
C HIS A 149 -11.25 -19.59 1.65
N ASP A 150 -11.92 -18.83 0.79
CA ASP A 150 -13.08 -19.31 0.02
C ASP A 150 -12.68 -19.72 -1.40
N THR A 151 -11.43 -19.49 -1.78
CA THR A 151 -10.90 -19.85 -3.12
C THR A 151 -9.54 -20.53 -3.00
#